data_b8e02f0db5956d944811c163416daa28
#
_entry.id   b8e02f0db5956d944811c163416daa28
#
_cell.length_a   1.000
_cell.length_b   1.000
_cell.length_c   1.000
_cell.angle_alpha   90.00
_cell.angle_beta   90.00
_cell.angle_gamma   90.00
#
_symmetry.space_group_name_H-M   'P 1'
#
loop_
_entity.id
_entity.type
_entity.pdbx_description
1 polymer ?
#
loop_
_entity_poly.entity_id
_entity_poly.type
_entity_poly.pdbx_seq_one_letter_code
_entity_poly.pdbx_strand_id
1 'polypeptide(L)'
;MNVRIVLACALAGAIAAGSLALAGGTDFRARSFVIRVPPDFSGERGLELARRDEVLQRTLDLAGEDEDVDWLRGRSTAELTSRLDLSFTVEAPGREQAASLATSYAMAYREQVPRRAGLTTRGRGTRTAQRTLGPVGWTLLGGAAGLWLGMAIAIVLHGRASPRGLGSADRARSA
;
A
#
# COMPACT_ATOMS: atom_id res chain seq x y z
N MET A 1 13.85 2.94 -34.68
CA MET A 1 13.59 2.56 -33.27
C MET A 1 13.49 1.04 -33.18
N ASN A 2 14.26 0.38 -32.32
CA ASN A 2 14.34 -1.09 -32.27
C ASN A 2 13.20 -1.65 -31.40
N VAL A 3 12.02 -1.84 -31.98
CA VAL A 3 10.78 -2.30 -31.33
C VAL A 3 10.99 -3.56 -30.47
N ARG A 4 11.94 -4.43 -30.89
CA ARG A 4 12.27 -5.64 -30.14
C ARG A 4 12.86 -5.37 -28.75
N ILE A 5 13.69 -4.33 -28.61
CA ILE A 5 14.27 -3.93 -27.32
C ILE A 5 13.19 -3.40 -26.38
N VAL A 6 12.30 -2.55 -26.90
CA VAL A 6 11.19 -1.98 -26.12
C VAL A 6 10.25 -3.07 -25.61
N LEU A 7 9.89 -4.01 -26.47
CA LEU A 7 9.05 -5.16 -26.11
C LEU A 7 9.73 -6.09 -25.08
N ALA A 8 11.03 -6.36 -25.23
CA ALA A 8 11.79 -7.20 -24.29
C ALA A 8 11.84 -6.54 -22.89
N CYS A 9 12.08 -5.22 -22.82
CA CYS A 9 12.08 -4.50 -21.53
C CYS A 9 10.69 -4.47 -20.88
N ALA A 10 9.61 -4.28 -21.66
CA ALA A 10 8.26 -4.32 -21.15
C ALA A 10 7.88 -5.70 -20.59
N LEU A 11 8.26 -6.77 -21.30
CA LEU A 11 8.02 -8.14 -20.87
C LEU A 11 8.80 -8.47 -19.60
N ALA A 12 10.09 -8.12 -19.55
CA ALA A 12 10.92 -8.32 -18.36
C ALA A 12 10.38 -7.57 -17.13
N GLY A 13 9.94 -6.32 -17.31
CA GLY A 13 9.32 -5.53 -16.26
C GLY A 13 8.00 -6.12 -15.76
N ALA A 14 7.17 -6.63 -16.66
CA ALA A 14 5.91 -7.29 -16.29
C ALA A 14 6.15 -8.60 -15.53
N ILE A 15 7.11 -9.41 -15.97
CA ILE A 15 7.47 -10.68 -15.30
C ILE A 15 8.03 -10.40 -13.90
N ALA A 16 8.97 -9.47 -13.77
CA ALA A 16 9.56 -9.13 -12.48
C ALA A 16 8.52 -8.59 -11.48
N ALA A 17 7.66 -7.68 -11.91
CA ALA A 17 6.59 -7.15 -11.06
C ALA A 17 5.53 -8.20 -10.72
N GLY A 18 5.19 -9.09 -11.66
CA GLY A 18 4.28 -10.20 -11.43
C GLY A 18 4.82 -11.20 -10.42
N SER A 19 6.11 -11.53 -10.50
CA SER A 19 6.78 -12.43 -9.56
C SER A 19 6.82 -11.85 -8.15
N LEU A 20 7.11 -10.55 -8.00
CA LEU A 20 7.09 -9.85 -6.71
C LEU A 20 5.68 -9.81 -6.12
N ALA A 21 4.65 -9.58 -6.94
CA ALA A 21 3.26 -9.55 -6.49
C ALA A 21 2.77 -10.93 -6.04
N LEU A 22 3.23 -12.00 -6.67
CA LEU A 22 2.90 -13.38 -6.27
C LEU A 22 3.62 -13.78 -4.98
N ALA A 23 4.87 -13.32 -4.79
CA ALA A 23 5.63 -13.57 -3.57
C ALA A 23 5.11 -12.77 -2.36
N GLY A 24 4.56 -11.56 -2.60
CA GLY A 24 4.05 -10.67 -1.55
C GLY A 24 2.64 -11.01 -1.04
N GLY A 25 1.96 -12.00 -1.64
CA GLY A 25 0.57 -12.31 -1.30
C GLY A 25 -0.43 -11.22 -1.75
N THR A 26 -1.72 -11.55 -1.67
CA THR A 26 -2.80 -10.59 -1.96
C THR A 26 -3.50 -10.21 -0.66
N ASP A 27 -2.98 -9.20 0.03
CA ASP A 27 -3.61 -8.74 1.26
C ASP A 27 -4.82 -7.84 0.95
N PHE A 28 -5.81 -7.95 1.79
CA PHE A 28 -7.00 -7.09 1.80
C PHE A 28 -6.86 -6.08 2.92
N ARG A 29 -7.19 -4.83 2.62
CA ARG A 29 -7.19 -3.75 3.61
C ARG A 29 -8.62 -3.43 4.01
N ALA A 30 -8.94 -3.54 5.30
CA ALA A 30 -10.20 -3.11 5.87
C ALA A 30 -10.00 -1.93 6.82
N ARG A 31 -10.97 -1.03 6.86
CA ARG A 31 -10.96 0.14 7.72
C ARG A 31 -12.23 0.22 8.56
N SER A 32 -12.08 0.36 9.86
CA SER A 32 -13.14 0.64 10.82
C SER A 32 -12.95 2.02 11.46
N PHE A 33 -14.03 2.61 11.98
CA PHE A 33 -14.01 3.94 12.57
C PHE A 33 -14.64 3.94 13.96
N VAL A 34 -14.02 4.70 14.86
CA VAL A 34 -14.57 5.02 16.16
C VAL A 34 -14.65 6.53 16.31
N ILE A 35 -15.86 7.03 16.55
CA ILE A 35 -16.09 8.44 16.87
C ILE A 35 -15.80 8.62 18.34
N ARG A 36 -14.94 9.56 18.68
CA ARG A 36 -14.70 10.02 20.04
C ARG A 36 -15.64 11.18 20.32
N VAL A 37 -16.36 11.11 21.41
CA VAL A 37 -17.12 12.28 21.92
C VAL A 37 -16.30 12.86 23.06
N PRO A 38 -15.83 14.12 22.93
CA PRO A 38 -14.77 14.73 23.74
C PRO A 38 -15.31 15.37 25.04
N PRO A 39 -14.59 16.27 25.77
CA PRO A 39 -13.61 17.24 25.27
C PRO A 39 -12.16 17.04 25.74
N ASP A 40 -11.87 16.22 26.74
CA ASP A 40 -10.57 16.27 27.44
C ASP A 40 -9.57 15.19 27.02
N PHE A 41 -9.94 14.32 26.07
CA PHE A 41 -9.08 13.23 25.61
C PHE A 41 -8.33 13.66 24.34
N SER A 42 -7.05 13.98 24.49
CA SER A 42 -6.22 14.37 23.33
C SER A 42 -6.12 13.25 22.30
N GLY A 43 -6.07 13.62 21.02
CA GLY A 43 -5.95 12.65 19.94
C GLY A 43 -4.72 11.75 20.06
N GLU A 44 -3.61 12.29 20.57
CA GLU A 44 -2.37 11.57 20.79
C GLU A 44 -2.51 10.45 21.84
N ARG A 45 -3.16 10.72 22.96
CA ARG A 45 -3.48 9.71 23.98
C ARG A 45 -4.35 8.57 23.41
N GLY A 46 -5.30 8.93 22.54
CA GLY A 46 -6.12 7.94 21.84
C GLY A 46 -5.30 7.03 20.93
N LEU A 47 -4.35 7.59 20.19
CA LEU A 47 -3.45 6.82 19.34
C LEU A 47 -2.48 5.95 20.16
N GLU A 48 -1.95 6.48 21.26
CA GLU A 48 -1.09 5.73 22.16
C GLU A 48 -1.84 4.54 22.76
N LEU A 49 -3.07 4.75 23.25
CA LEU A 49 -3.90 3.67 23.76
C LEU A 49 -4.19 2.61 22.70
N ALA A 50 -4.49 3.04 21.48
CA ALA A 50 -4.78 2.11 20.38
C ALA A 50 -3.59 1.18 20.05
N ARG A 51 -2.36 1.64 20.25
CA ARG A 51 -1.13 0.88 19.95
C ARG A 51 -0.66 -0.02 21.07
N ARG A 52 -1.33 -0.04 22.22
CA ARG A 52 -0.96 -0.90 23.35
C ARG A 52 -1.20 -2.36 23.04
N ASP A 53 -0.32 -3.20 23.60
CA ASP A 53 -0.37 -4.63 23.41
C ASP A 53 -1.68 -5.24 23.90
N GLU A 54 -2.24 -4.71 25.01
CA GLU A 54 -3.52 -5.17 25.52
C GLU A 54 -4.67 -4.95 24.55
N VAL A 55 -4.63 -3.85 23.78
CA VAL A 55 -5.64 -3.57 22.73
C VAL A 55 -5.44 -4.49 21.55
N LEU A 56 -4.21 -4.71 21.11
CA LEU A 56 -3.88 -5.59 20.00
C LEU A 56 -4.22 -7.05 20.34
N GLN A 57 -3.84 -7.51 21.53
CA GLN A 57 -4.18 -8.86 22.01
C GLN A 57 -5.70 -9.04 22.07
N ARG A 58 -6.40 -8.08 22.66
CA ARG A 58 -7.86 -8.12 22.73
C ARG A 58 -8.52 -8.12 21.35
N THR A 59 -7.88 -7.49 20.39
CA THR A 59 -8.32 -7.50 18.98
C THR A 59 -8.29 -8.92 18.40
N LEU A 60 -7.18 -9.63 18.60
CA LEU A 60 -7.01 -11.02 18.16
C LEU A 60 -8.02 -11.94 18.84
N ASP A 61 -8.19 -11.81 20.16
CA ASP A 61 -9.16 -12.59 20.92
C ASP A 61 -10.60 -12.40 20.42
N LEU A 62 -10.99 -11.15 20.13
CA LEU A 62 -12.32 -10.82 19.61
C LEU A 62 -12.54 -11.29 18.16
N ALA A 63 -11.47 -11.32 17.37
CA ALA A 63 -11.51 -11.81 16.00
C ALA A 63 -11.46 -13.34 15.92
N GLY A 64 -11.03 -14.02 16.99
CA GLY A 64 -10.81 -15.46 17.03
C GLY A 64 -9.60 -15.91 16.20
N GLU A 65 -8.55 -15.09 16.16
CA GLU A 65 -7.31 -15.35 15.42
C GLU A 65 -6.23 -15.82 16.38
N ASP A 66 -5.47 -16.84 15.96
CA ASP A 66 -4.36 -17.44 16.73
C ASP A 66 -3.00 -16.77 16.44
N GLU A 67 -3.00 -15.66 15.72
CA GLU A 67 -1.80 -14.89 15.38
C GLU A 67 -1.26 -14.14 16.60
N ASP A 68 0.01 -13.72 16.54
CA ASP A 68 0.62 -12.95 17.63
C ASP A 68 0.41 -11.43 17.50
N VAL A 69 0.65 -10.73 18.60
CA VAL A 69 0.51 -9.26 18.65
C VAL A 69 1.48 -8.56 17.69
N ASP A 70 2.67 -9.10 17.47
CA ASP A 70 3.66 -8.51 16.58
C ASP A 70 3.24 -8.64 15.11
N TRP A 71 2.61 -9.76 14.75
CA TRP A 71 2.01 -9.93 13.44
C TRP A 71 0.93 -8.87 13.17
N LEU A 72 0.00 -8.67 14.12
CA LEU A 72 -1.05 -7.65 13.99
C LEU A 72 -0.48 -6.23 14.00
N ARG A 73 0.53 -5.95 14.84
CA ARG A 73 1.20 -4.65 14.90
C ARG A 73 1.82 -4.26 13.56
N GLY A 74 2.44 -5.21 12.86
CA GLY A 74 3.02 -4.97 11.53
C GLY A 74 1.99 -4.74 10.42
N ARG A 75 0.72 -5.13 10.64
CA ARG A 75 -0.35 -5.11 9.64
C ARG A 75 -1.52 -4.19 10.00
N SER A 76 -1.44 -3.51 11.12
CA SER A 76 -2.48 -2.60 11.59
C SER A 76 -1.99 -1.18 11.73
N THR A 77 -2.89 -0.24 11.49
CA THR A 77 -2.61 1.20 11.65
C THR A 77 -3.79 1.88 12.30
N ALA A 78 -3.53 2.65 13.35
CA ALA A 78 -4.49 3.55 13.95
C ALA A 78 -4.13 4.99 13.58
N GLU A 79 -5.09 5.73 13.02
CA GLU A 79 -4.89 7.09 12.53
C GLU A 79 -6.01 8.02 13.00
N LEU A 80 -5.66 9.27 13.23
CA LEU A 80 -6.62 10.32 13.47
C LEU A 80 -7.13 10.88 12.14
N THR A 81 -8.37 10.56 11.79
CA THR A 81 -8.98 11.02 10.54
C THR A 81 -9.55 12.43 10.67
N SER A 82 -10.02 12.79 11.88
CA SER A 82 -10.49 14.11 12.24
C SER A 82 -10.21 14.37 13.73
N ARG A 83 -10.53 15.56 14.22
CA ARG A 83 -10.37 15.84 15.68
C ARG A 83 -11.13 14.85 16.57
N LEU A 84 -12.16 14.20 16.04
CA LEU A 84 -13.07 13.34 16.80
C LEU A 84 -13.03 11.87 16.35
N ASP A 85 -12.49 11.56 15.16
CA ASP A 85 -12.57 10.24 14.58
C ASP A 85 -11.21 9.54 14.57
N LEU A 86 -11.16 8.34 15.13
CA LEU A 86 -10.06 7.39 14.98
C LEU A 86 -10.44 6.35 13.92
N SER A 87 -9.55 6.10 12.98
CA SER A 87 -9.67 5.01 12.02
C SER A 87 -8.69 3.91 12.34
N PHE A 88 -9.17 2.68 12.27
CA PHE A 88 -8.41 1.45 12.47
C PHE A 88 -8.36 0.72 11.14
N THR A 89 -7.17 0.59 10.59
CA THR A 89 -6.95 -0.10 9.32
C THR A 89 -6.17 -1.36 9.59
N VAL A 90 -6.60 -2.50 9.04
CA VAL A 90 -5.91 -3.78 9.16
C VAL A 90 -5.76 -4.40 7.77
N GLU A 91 -4.60 -5.00 7.52
CA GLU A 91 -4.29 -5.77 6.32
C GLU A 91 -4.21 -7.26 6.68
N ALA A 92 -4.92 -8.11 5.91
CA ALA A 92 -4.92 -9.55 6.11
C ALA A 92 -5.08 -10.29 4.77
N PRO A 93 -4.66 -11.57 4.67
CA PRO A 93 -4.76 -12.35 3.44
C PRO A 93 -6.20 -12.56 2.95
N GLY A 94 -7.17 -12.60 3.89
CA GLY A 94 -8.58 -12.79 3.59
C GLY A 94 -9.40 -11.51 3.73
N ARG A 95 -10.37 -11.31 2.83
CA ARG A 95 -11.28 -10.16 2.88
C ARG A 95 -12.10 -10.12 4.18
N GLU A 96 -12.64 -11.28 4.56
CA GLU A 96 -13.45 -11.43 5.76
C GLU A 96 -12.60 -11.27 7.02
N GLN A 97 -11.40 -11.85 7.02
CA GLN A 97 -10.41 -11.72 8.09
C GLN A 97 -10.01 -10.26 8.30
N ALA A 98 -9.66 -9.53 7.23
CA ALA A 98 -9.34 -8.11 7.34
C ALA A 98 -10.50 -7.29 7.92
N ALA A 99 -11.74 -7.57 7.48
CA ALA A 99 -12.93 -6.88 7.97
C ALA A 99 -13.23 -7.22 9.44
N SER A 100 -13.10 -8.49 9.83
CA SER A 100 -13.25 -8.96 11.21
C SER A 100 -12.23 -8.29 12.12
N LEU A 101 -10.95 -8.36 11.78
CA LEU A 101 -9.86 -7.75 12.54
C LEU A 101 -10.03 -6.24 12.69
N ALA A 102 -10.39 -5.51 11.61
CA ALA A 102 -10.60 -4.07 11.70
C ALA A 102 -11.79 -3.70 12.60
N THR A 103 -12.84 -4.51 12.58
CA THR A 103 -14.01 -4.34 13.47
C THR A 103 -13.64 -4.64 14.92
N SER A 104 -12.97 -5.77 15.15
CA SER A 104 -12.50 -6.19 16.47
C SER A 104 -11.51 -5.19 17.07
N TYR A 105 -10.66 -4.57 16.25
CA TYR A 105 -9.75 -3.53 16.71
C TYR A 105 -10.50 -2.29 17.24
N ALA A 106 -11.51 -1.84 16.50
CA ALA A 106 -12.35 -0.75 16.98
C ALA A 106 -13.12 -1.10 18.26
N MET A 107 -13.56 -2.36 18.41
CA MET A 107 -14.24 -2.85 19.61
C MET A 107 -13.29 -2.96 20.81
N ALA A 108 -12.11 -3.56 20.63
CA ALA A 108 -11.08 -3.68 21.66
C ALA A 108 -10.66 -2.31 22.20
N TYR A 109 -10.43 -1.36 21.30
CA TYR A 109 -10.14 0.02 21.69
C TYR A 109 -11.26 0.62 22.54
N ARG A 110 -12.52 0.45 22.16
CA ARG A 110 -13.68 0.96 22.92
C ARG A 110 -13.80 0.36 24.32
N GLU A 111 -13.44 -0.91 24.49
CA GLU A 111 -13.44 -1.58 25.79
C GLU A 111 -12.38 -1.00 26.72
N GLN A 112 -11.23 -0.60 26.20
CA GLN A 112 -10.09 -0.07 26.95
C GLN A 112 -10.22 1.44 27.26
N VAL A 113 -11.08 2.16 26.55
CA VAL A 113 -11.34 3.57 26.88
C VAL A 113 -12.08 3.67 28.22
N PRO A 114 -11.52 4.34 29.23
CA PRO A 114 -12.13 4.42 30.55
C PRO A 114 -13.54 5.02 30.48
N ARG A 115 -14.54 4.27 30.93
CA ARG A 115 -15.93 4.74 31.01
C ARG A 115 -16.10 6.01 31.87
N ARG A 116 -15.14 6.26 32.78
CA ARG A 116 -15.09 7.44 33.65
C ARG A 116 -14.83 8.76 32.93
N ALA A 117 -14.35 8.72 31.69
CA ALA A 117 -14.05 9.92 30.90
C ALA A 117 -15.30 10.53 30.20
N GLY A 118 -16.50 10.00 30.43
CA GLY A 118 -17.70 10.44 29.73
C GLY A 118 -17.67 10.21 28.21
N LEU A 119 -16.71 9.41 27.74
CA LEU A 119 -16.50 9.13 26.33
C LEU A 119 -17.52 8.11 25.84
N THR A 120 -18.51 8.58 25.11
CA THR A 120 -19.33 7.67 24.30
C THR A 120 -18.63 7.44 22.98
N THR A 121 -17.97 6.29 22.85
CA THR A 121 -17.40 5.87 21.58
C THR A 121 -18.49 5.18 20.75
N ARG A 122 -18.78 5.71 19.57
CA ARG A 122 -19.75 5.11 18.64
C ARG A 122 -19.01 4.47 17.46
N GLY A 123 -19.20 3.19 17.27
CA GLY A 123 -18.68 2.51 16.07
C GLY A 123 -19.45 3.01 14.83
N ARG A 124 -18.73 3.37 13.78
CA ARG A 124 -19.30 3.85 12.51
C ARG A 124 -19.04 2.85 11.39
N GLY A 125 -19.44 1.61 11.60
CA GLY A 125 -19.37 0.58 10.54
C GLY A 125 -17.99 0.35 9.93
N THR A 126 -17.76 -0.85 9.49
CA THR A 126 -16.56 -1.22 8.74
C THR A 126 -16.79 -0.90 7.27
N ARG A 127 -15.95 -0.07 6.66
CA ARG A 127 -15.96 0.06 5.20
C ARG A 127 -15.28 -1.17 4.60
N THR A 128 -15.88 -1.70 3.55
CA THR A 128 -15.44 -2.88 2.81
C THR A 128 -13.93 -2.92 2.60
N ALA A 129 -13.37 -4.11 2.86
CA ALA A 129 -12.00 -4.43 2.54
C ALA A 129 -11.72 -4.15 1.05
N GLN A 130 -10.78 -3.26 0.80
CA GLN A 130 -10.30 -2.95 -0.52
C GLN A 130 -9.06 -3.81 -0.78
N ARG A 131 -9.03 -4.50 -1.91
CA ARG A 131 -7.85 -5.27 -2.30
C ARG A 131 -6.68 -4.30 -2.51
N THR A 132 -5.55 -4.55 -1.87
CA THR A 132 -4.28 -3.94 -2.28
C THR A 132 -4.02 -4.35 -3.73
N LEU A 133 -3.30 -3.57 -4.49
CA LEU A 133 -3.01 -3.83 -5.91
C LEU A 133 -2.69 -5.31 -6.12
N GLY A 134 -3.65 -6.05 -6.71
CA GLY A 134 -3.47 -7.48 -6.97
C GLY A 134 -2.37 -7.73 -8.00
N PRO A 135 -1.95 -8.98 -8.21
CA PRO A 135 -0.87 -9.33 -9.15
C PRO A 135 -1.05 -8.72 -10.54
N VAL A 136 -2.29 -8.58 -11.01
CA VAL A 136 -2.61 -7.91 -12.29
C VAL A 136 -2.25 -6.41 -12.26
N GLY A 137 -2.50 -5.71 -11.17
CA GLY A 137 -2.13 -4.29 -11.04
C GLY A 137 -0.61 -4.09 -11.02
N TRP A 138 0.12 -4.96 -10.34
CA TRP A 138 1.57 -4.94 -10.30
C TRP A 138 2.21 -5.30 -11.65
N THR A 139 1.65 -6.29 -12.39
CA THR A 139 2.13 -6.63 -13.74
C THR A 139 1.91 -5.49 -14.73
N LEU A 140 0.78 -4.79 -14.66
CA LEU A 140 0.51 -3.63 -15.49
C LEU A 140 1.46 -2.46 -15.18
N LEU A 141 1.71 -2.17 -13.90
CA LEU A 141 2.67 -1.15 -13.48
C LEU A 141 4.09 -1.48 -13.92
N GLY A 142 4.53 -2.72 -13.71
CA GLY A 142 5.84 -3.19 -14.14
C GLY A 142 6.01 -3.19 -15.65
N GLY A 143 4.98 -3.59 -16.39
CA GLY A 143 4.94 -3.52 -17.85
C GLY A 143 5.05 -2.08 -18.37
N ALA A 144 4.32 -1.14 -17.77
CA ALA A 144 4.40 0.28 -18.10
C ALA A 144 5.78 0.87 -17.81
N ALA A 145 6.35 0.58 -16.64
CA ALA A 145 7.71 1.03 -16.28
C ALA A 145 8.76 0.45 -17.23
N GLY A 146 8.66 -0.84 -17.57
CA GLY A 146 9.52 -1.51 -18.54
C GLY A 146 9.43 -0.90 -19.94
N LEU A 147 8.24 -0.50 -20.38
CA LEU A 147 8.00 0.22 -21.64
C LEU A 147 8.73 1.57 -21.67
N TRP A 148 8.62 2.36 -20.59
CA TRP A 148 9.31 3.64 -20.48
C TRP A 148 10.82 3.48 -20.50
N LEU A 149 11.35 2.52 -19.75
CA LEU A 149 12.77 2.23 -19.74
C LEU A 149 13.27 1.77 -21.11
N GLY A 150 12.55 0.88 -21.77
CA GLY A 150 12.87 0.38 -23.12
C GLY A 150 12.87 1.51 -24.16
N MET A 151 11.92 2.45 -24.06
CA MET A 151 11.89 3.64 -24.92
C MET A 151 13.10 4.54 -24.69
N ALA A 152 13.46 4.81 -23.44
CA ALA A 152 14.63 5.60 -23.09
C ALA A 152 15.93 4.98 -23.64
N ILE A 153 16.12 3.69 -23.45
CA ILE A 153 17.28 2.94 -23.98
C ILE A 153 17.31 3.01 -25.50
N ALA A 154 16.16 2.80 -26.17
CA ALA A 154 16.08 2.85 -27.64
C ALA A 154 16.45 4.23 -28.20
N ILE A 155 16.04 5.31 -27.55
CA ILE A 155 16.40 6.68 -27.93
C ILE A 155 17.89 6.93 -27.80
N VAL A 156 18.50 6.50 -26.68
CA VAL A 156 19.94 6.67 -26.43
C VAL A 156 20.77 5.89 -27.46
N LEU A 157 20.39 4.67 -27.76
CA LEU A 157 21.07 3.84 -28.76
C LEU A 157 20.93 4.41 -30.17
N HIS A 158 19.77 4.96 -30.51
CA HIS A 158 19.53 5.57 -31.83
C HIS A 158 20.30 6.87 -31.98
N GLY A 159 20.37 7.69 -30.94
CA GLY A 159 21.18 8.93 -30.94
C GLY A 159 22.68 8.68 -31.07
N ARG A 160 23.17 7.54 -30.59
CA ARG A 160 24.57 7.14 -30.75
C ARG A 160 24.91 6.54 -32.12
N ALA A 161 23.89 6.05 -32.84
CA ALA A 161 24.08 5.42 -34.15
C ALA A 161 24.00 6.39 -35.33
N SER A 162 23.83 7.72 -35.11
CA SER A 162 23.96 8.73 -36.14
C SER A 162 25.44 8.89 -36.50
N PRO A 163 25.92 8.40 -37.65
CA PRO A 163 27.33 8.52 -38.01
C PRO A 163 27.64 9.98 -38.32
N ARG A 164 28.72 10.47 -37.70
CA ARG A 164 29.48 11.63 -38.15
C ARG A 164 30.02 11.34 -39.55
N GLY A 165 29.18 11.44 -40.58
CA GLY A 165 29.50 11.10 -41.95
C GLY A 165 28.98 12.10 -42.97
N LEU A 166 29.25 13.39 -42.76
CA LEU A 166 29.09 14.41 -43.78
C LEU A 166 30.09 15.53 -43.58
N GLY A 167 31.33 15.27 -43.87
CA GLY A 167 32.41 16.26 -43.67
C GLY A 167 33.71 15.97 -44.39
N SER A 168 33.71 15.37 -45.58
CA SER A 168 34.94 15.24 -46.35
C SER A 168 34.79 15.11 -47.88
N ALA A 169 33.77 15.75 -48.45
CA ALA A 169 33.61 15.67 -49.94
C ALA A 169 33.69 17.03 -50.65
N ASP A 170 34.17 18.11 -50.00
CA ASP A 170 34.17 19.46 -50.66
C ASP A 170 35.54 20.12 -50.68
N ARG A 171 36.66 19.33 -50.67
CA ARG A 171 38.02 19.86 -50.85
C ARG A 171 38.75 19.35 -52.07
N ALA A 172 38.07 18.86 -53.11
CA ALA A 172 38.71 18.39 -54.36
C ALA A 172 38.21 19.06 -55.61
N ARG A 173 37.81 20.36 -55.55
CA ARG A 173 37.51 21.16 -56.75
C ARG A 173 38.04 22.58 -56.65
N SER A 174 39.34 22.75 -56.44
CA SER A 174 40.04 23.99 -56.75
C SER A 174 41.55 23.70 -56.84
N ALA A 175 41.94 23.11 -57.95
CA ALA A 175 43.29 23.16 -58.53
C ALA A 175 43.16 23.09 -60.05
#